data_a22d77f1dc80dc8e89c2d7fbeea35023
#
_entry.id   a22d77f1dc80dc8e89c2d7fbeea35023
#
_cell.length_a   1.000
_cell.length_b   1.000
_cell.length_c   1.000
_cell.angle_alpha   90.00
_cell.angle_beta   90.00
_cell.angle_gamma   90.00
#
_symmetry.space_group_name_H-M   'P 1'
#
loop_
_entity.id
_entity.type
_entity.pdbx_description
1 polymer ?
#
loop_
_entity_poly.entity_id
_entity_poly.type
_entity_poly.pdbx_seq_one_letter_code
_entity_poly.pdbx_strand_id
1 'polypeptide(L)'
;MNSAWRVVDCTNLHGSLTYDRGRLVVRDRDKDTSTDVPLTDIAVLLIGLRCNCSAGLLHQCAVYGVSVMTCDWRGVPISAMHSWAETNTRVNARFRGQISQTLPRQKNMWGKIVQSKIMGQAAVLDQLGIDGGGNLRGLAKQVRSGDLTNIEGRAAREYWHCLFQTDADFHRLPGDGRGRNSQLDYSYMILRGFTIKAV
;
A
#
# COMPACT_ATOMS: atom_id res chain seq x y z
N MET A 1 -3.32 19.69 10.50
CA MET A 1 -3.28 18.29 10.99
C MET A 1 -1.97 17.69 10.54
N ASN A 2 -1.09 17.30 11.46
CA ASN A 2 0.10 16.53 11.08
C ASN A 2 -0.41 15.20 10.49
N SER A 3 -0.16 14.99 9.23
CA SER A 3 -0.49 13.73 8.57
C SER A 3 0.46 12.65 9.12
N ALA A 4 -0.09 11.61 9.74
CA ALA A 4 0.69 10.44 10.15
C ALA A 4 1.39 9.84 8.91
N TRP A 5 2.70 9.59 9.01
CA TRP A 5 3.51 9.18 7.87
C TRP A 5 4.36 7.92 8.12
N ARG A 6 4.50 7.52 9.38
CA ARG A 6 5.36 6.40 9.75
C ARG A 6 4.70 5.06 9.46
N VAL A 7 5.46 4.16 8.87
CA VAL A 7 5.17 2.72 8.86
C VAL A 7 5.99 2.10 9.99
N VAL A 8 5.30 1.50 10.96
CA VAL A 8 5.94 0.74 12.03
C VAL A 8 5.86 -0.74 11.66
N ASP A 9 7.02 -1.32 11.38
CA ASP A 9 7.14 -2.71 10.96
C ASP A 9 7.54 -3.59 12.15
N CYS A 10 6.60 -4.42 12.60
CA CYS A 10 6.76 -5.41 13.64
C CYS A 10 6.63 -6.86 13.10
N THR A 11 6.86 -7.08 11.80
CA THR A 11 6.70 -8.39 11.16
C THR A 11 7.66 -9.43 11.72
N ASN A 12 8.88 -9.01 12.10
CA ASN A 12 9.91 -9.85 12.68
C ASN A 12 9.99 -9.77 14.21
N LEU A 13 9.10 -9.03 14.85
CA LEU A 13 9.09 -8.88 16.31
C LEU A 13 8.68 -10.19 16.98
N HIS A 14 9.47 -10.63 17.95
CA HIS A 14 9.09 -11.65 18.93
C HIS A 14 8.80 -10.97 20.26
N GLY A 15 7.56 -10.56 20.47
CA GLY A 15 7.26 -9.73 21.63
C GLY A 15 5.81 -9.28 21.74
N SER A 16 5.62 -8.09 22.30
CA SER A 16 4.27 -7.57 22.53
C SER A 16 4.14 -6.10 22.13
N LEU A 17 2.96 -5.77 21.66
CA LEU A 17 2.51 -4.43 21.31
C LEU A 17 1.39 -4.03 22.25
N THR A 18 1.58 -2.93 22.96
CA THR A 18 0.61 -2.41 23.92
C THR A 18 0.42 -0.91 23.72
N TYR A 19 -0.65 -0.38 24.30
CA TYR A 19 -0.91 1.06 24.33
C TYR A 19 -0.59 1.61 25.71
N ASP A 20 0.11 2.71 25.74
CA ASP A 20 0.28 3.54 26.94
C ASP A 20 0.27 5.03 26.58
N ARG A 21 -0.64 5.79 27.19
CA ARG A 21 -0.71 7.27 27.16
C ARG A 21 -0.50 7.90 25.76
N GLY A 22 -1.21 7.42 24.75
CA GLY A 22 -1.13 7.93 23.37
C GLY A 22 0.01 7.34 22.52
N ARG A 23 0.71 6.34 23.05
CA ARG A 23 1.88 5.73 22.41
C ARG A 23 1.67 4.24 22.17
N LEU A 24 2.21 3.75 21.07
CA LEU A 24 2.47 2.34 20.85
C LEU A 24 3.75 1.98 21.63
N VAL A 25 3.66 1.01 22.51
CA VAL A 25 4.81 0.44 23.22
C VAL A 25 5.15 -0.91 22.60
N VAL A 26 6.34 -1.02 22.05
CA VAL A 26 6.90 -2.22 21.43
C VAL A 26 7.90 -2.84 22.39
N ARG A 27 7.66 -4.07 22.83
CA ARG A 27 8.59 -4.84 23.67
C ARG A 27 9.14 -6.01 22.88
N ASP A 28 10.43 -6.01 22.64
CA ASP A 28 11.15 -7.08 21.97
C ASP A 28 11.75 -8.03 23.03
N ARG A 29 11.30 -9.29 23.04
CA ARG A 29 11.78 -10.30 24.01
C ARG A 29 13.18 -10.78 23.68
N ASP A 30 13.54 -10.82 22.41
CA ASP A 30 14.84 -11.37 21.98
C ASP A 30 15.97 -10.40 22.30
N LYS A 31 15.67 -9.08 22.28
CA LYS A 31 16.64 -8.02 22.58
C LYS A 31 16.51 -7.45 23.97
N ASP A 32 15.49 -7.86 24.72
CA ASP A 32 15.12 -7.29 26.02
C ASP A 32 15.03 -5.74 26.00
N THR A 33 14.40 -5.22 24.93
CA THR A 33 14.25 -3.78 24.70
C THR A 33 12.80 -3.36 24.68
N SER A 34 12.56 -2.10 25.06
CA SER A 34 11.27 -1.43 24.93
C SER A 34 11.44 -0.12 24.17
N THR A 35 10.63 0.08 23.15
CA THR A 35 10.59 1.32 22.37
C THR A 35 9.16 1.80 22.27
N ASP A 36 8.95 3.11 22.26
CA ASP A 36 7.63 3.68 22.14
C ASP A 36 7.54 4.72 21.02
N VAL A 37 6.39 4.75 20.33
CA VAL A 37 6.11 5.64 19.19
C VAL A 37 4.75 6.29 19.39
N PRO A 38 4.62 7.63 19.23
CA PRO A 38 3.33 8.29 19.29
C PRO A 38 2.37 7.74 18.23
N LEU A 39 1.14 7.38 18.59
CA LEU A 39 0.13 6.90 17.64
C LEU A 39 -0.22 7.95 16.60
N THR A 40 -0.11 9.24 16.92
CA THR A 40 -0.34 10.34 15.97
C THR A 40 0.61 10.35 14.78
N ASP A 41 1.79 9.74 14.94
CA ASP A 41 2.80 9.69 13.88
C ASP A 41 2.66 8.45 13.00
N ILE A 42 1.89 7.45 13.44
CA ILE A 42 1.80 6.15 12.79
C ILE A 42 0.68 6.16 11.75
N ALA A 43 1.03 5.92 10.50
CA ALA A 43 0.08 5.70 9.43
C ALA A 43 -0.30 4.21 9.29
N VAL A 44 0.69 3.32 9.41
CA VAL A 44 0.53 1.88 9.28
C VAL A 44 1.29 1.15 10.38
N LEU A 45 0.66 0.14 10.96
CA LEU A 45 1.27 -0.83 11.86
C LEU A 45 1.21 -2.22 11.21
N LEU A 46 2.37 -2.82 10.94
CA LEU A 46 2.49 -4.18 10.44
C LEU A 46 2.79 -5.13 11.59
N ILE A 47 2.00 -6.19 11.73
CA ILE A 47 2.07 -7.16 12.83
C ILE A 47 2.41 -8.54 12.27
N GLY A 48 3.50 -9.13 12.77
CA GLY A 48 3.93 -10.48 12.41
C GLY A 48 3.32 -11.57 13.30
N LEU A 49 3.59 -12.81 12.92
CA LEU A 49 2.98 -14.00 13.54
C LEU A 49 3.42 -14.27 14.99
N ARG A 50 4.60 -13.77 15.41
CA ARG A 50 5.14 -13.97 16.77
C ARG A 50 4.91 -12.78 17.70
N CYS A 51 4.05 -11.88 17.29
CA CYS A 51 3.75 -10.66 18.01
C CYS A 51 2.39 -10.76 18.72
N ASN A 52 2.34 -10.48 20.01
CA ASN A 52 1.12 -10.35 20.77
C ASN A 52 0.65 -8.89 20.78
N CYS A 53 -0.65 -8.67 20.60
CA CYS A 53 -1.24 -7.34 20.53
C CYS A 53 -2.37 -7.20 21.55
N SER A 54 -2.35 -6.12 22.35
CA SER A 54 -3.45 -5.89 23.27
C SER A 54 -4.69 -5.34 22.55
N ALA A 55 -5.88 -5.75 22.98
CA ALA A 55 -7.15 -5.20 22.45
C ALA A 55 -7.24 -3.66 22.66
N GLY A 56 -6.67 -3.16 23.76
CA GLY A 56 -6.60 -1.71 24.01
C GLY A 56 -5.78 -0.95 22.97
N LEU A 57 -4.67 -1.52 22.49
CA LEU A 57 -3.91 -0.95 21.39
C LEU A 57 -4.72 -0.94 20.08
N LEU A 58 -5.37 -2.06 19.73
CA LEU A 58 -6.20 -2.15 18.51
C LEU A 58 -7.32 -1.12 18.52
N HIS A 59 -8.00 -0.95 19.67
CA HIS A 59 -9.00 0.09 19.86
C HIS A 59 -8.42 1.49 19.59
N GLN A 60 -7.28 1.81 20.18
CA GLN A 60 -6.65 3.12 20.00
C GLN A 60 -6.13 3.32 18.56
N CYS A 61 -5.60 2.30 17.92
CA CYS A 61 -5.27 2.36 16.50
C CYS A 61 -6.49 2.77 15.66
N ALA A 62 -7.67 2.20 15.96
CA ALA A 62 -8.90 2.57 15.29
C ALA A 62 -9.30 4.03 15.53
N VAL A 63 -9.16 4.53 16.77
CA VAL A 63 -9.46 5.93 17.14
C VAL A 63 -8.51 6.92 16.45
N TYR A 64 -7.22 6.59 16.40
CA TYR A 64 -6.19 7.43 15.76
C TYR A 64 -6.11 7.26 14.24
N GLY A 65 -6.93 6.39 13.65
CA GLY A 65 -6.95 6.15 12.22
C GLY A 65 -5.70 5.41 11.69
N VAL A 66 -4.98 4.68 12.56
CA VAL A 66 -3.86 3.84 12.17
C VAL A 66 -4.35 2.61 11.43
N SER A 67 -3.81 2.36 10.23
CA SER A 67 -4.08 1.11 9.49
C SER A 67 -3.27 -0.03 10.08
N VAL A 68 -3.94 -1.01 10.70
CA VAL A 68 -3.29 -2.19 11.25
C VAL A 68 -3.39 -3.33 10.25
N MET A 69 -2.26 -3.96 9.91
CA MET A 69 -2.19 -5.08 8.97
C MET A 69 -1.50 -6.27 9.63
N THR A 70 -2.04 -7.46 9.46
CA THR A 70 -1.37 -8.69 9.84
C THR A 70 -0.63 -9.28 8.65
N CYS A 71 0.59 -9.75 8.89
CA CYS A 71 1.49 -10.25 7.86
C CYS A 71 1.73 -11.75 8.02
N ASP A 72 1.98 -12.42 6.89
CA ASP A 72 2.40 -13.82 6.89
C ASP A 72 3.89 -13.97 7.31
N TRP A 73 4.41 -15.20 7.28
CA TRP A 73 5.79 -15.52 7.62
C TRP A 73 6.84 -14.86 6.69
N ARG A 74 6.42 -14.37 5.51
CA ARG A 74 7.27 -13.63 4.57
C ARG A 74 7.22 -12.12 4.80
N GLY A 75 6.45 -11.66 5.80
CA GLY A 75 6.20 -10.24 6.03
C GLY A 75 5.19 -9.61 5.06
N VAL A 76 4.47 -10.42 4.28
CA VAL A 76 3.46 -9.92 3.32
C VAL A 76 2.14 -9.71 4.06
N PRO A 77 1.56 -8.49 4.02
CA PRO A 77 0.25 -8.23 4.59
C PRO A 77 -0.86 -9.07 3.94
N ILE A 78 -1.60 -9.82 4.75
CA ILE A 78 -2.70 -10.70 4.32
C ILE A 78 -4.07 -10.23 4.80
N SER A 79 -4.13 -9.41 5.84
CA SER A 79 -5.37 -8.82 6.32
C SER A 79 -5.16 -7.41 6.87
N ALA A 80 -6.23 -6.65 6.97
CA ALA A 80 -6.21 -5.32 7.58
C ALA A 80 -7.43 -5.14 8.48
N MET A 81 -7.23 -4.41 9.58
CA MET A 81 -8.29 -3.97 10.46
C MET A 81 -8.73 -2.56 10.05
N HIS A 82 -10.01 -2.38 9.84
CA HIS A 82 -10.62 -1.10 9.53
C HIS A 82 -11.42 -0.56 10.72
N SER A 83 -11.27 0.74 10.99
CA SER A 83 -12.09 1.42 11.99
C SER A 83 -13.53 1.55 11.51
N TRP A 84 -14.49 1.23 12.37
CA TRP A 84 -15.90 1.53 12.12
C TRP A 84 -16.33 2.87 12.72
N ALA A 85 -15.45 3.54 13.44
CA ALA A 85 -15.74 4.86 14.05
C ALA A 85 -16.06 5.94 13.00
N GLU A 86 -15.53 5.77 11.77
CA GLU A 86 -15.81 6.67 10.64
C GLU A 86 -16.99 6.23 9.76
N THR A 87 -17.70 5.15 10.11
CA THR A 87 -18.89 4.68 9.38
C THR A 87 -20.05 5.66 9.58
N ASN A 88 -20.10 6.65 8.71
CA ASN A 88 -21.17 7.63 8.63
C ASN A 88 -22.04 7.37 7.39
N THR A 89 -23.11 8.16 7.24
CA THR A 89 -24.01 8.08 6.07
C THR A 89 -23.30 8.22 4.72
N ARG A 90 -22.16 8.93 4.67
CA ARG A 90 -21.36 9.11 3.46
C ARG A 90 -20.64 7.85 3.04
N VAL A 91 -20.13 7.03 3.99
CA VAL A 91 -19.51 5.72 3.69
C VAL A 91 -20.54 4.79 3.07
N ASN A 92 -21.73 4.68 3.67
CA ASN A 92 -22.82 3.87 3.11
C ASN A 92 -23.24 4.34 1.71
N ALA A 93 -23.31 5.66 1.49
CA ALA A 93 -23.62 6.22 0.17
C ALA A 93 -22.55 5.88 -0.87
N ARG A 94 -21.25 5.92 -0.49
CA ARG A 94 -20.14 5.52 -1.35
C ARG A 94 -20.20 4.05 -1.72
N PHE A 95 -20.40 3.14 -0.76
CA PHE A 95 -20.55 1.71 -1.04
C PHE A 95 -21.73 1.43 -1.98
N ARG A 96 -22.89 2.04 -1.73
CA ARG A 96 -24.05 1.92 -2.64
C ARG A 96 -23.71 2.46 -4.03
N GLY A 97 -23.03 3.61 -4.12
CA GLY A 97 -22.60 4.20 -5.39
C GLY A 97 -21.61 3.31 -6.15
N GLN A 98 -20.71 2.61 -5.45
CA GLN A 98 -19.77 1.67 -6.07
C GLN A 98 -20.48 0.42 -6.60
N ILE A 99 -21.36 -0.19 -5.79
CA ILE A 99 -22.09 -1.41 -6.17
C ILE A 99 -23.08 -1.15 -7.31
N SER A 100 -23.73 0.02 -7.33
CA SER A 100 -24.74 0.39 -8.33
C SER A 100 -24.18 0.90 -9.66
N GLN A 101 -22.84 0.95 -9.82
CA GLN A 101 -22.24 1.45 -11.06
C GLN A 101 -22.53 0.51 -12.23
N THR A 102 -22.96 1.10 -13.35
CA THR A 102 -23.11 0.38 -14.60
C THR A 102 -21.75 -0.07 -15.17
N LEU A 103 -21.72 -1.19 -15.87
CA LEU A 103 -20.51 -1.73 -16.49
C LEU A 103 -19.76 -0.71 -17.40
N PRO A 104 -20.43 0.11 -18.23
CA PRO A 104 -19.75 1.15 -19.01
C PRO A 104 -19.04 2.17 -18.13
N ARG A 105 -19.65 2.55 -16.99
CA ARG A 105 -19.06 3.50 -16.05
C ARG A 105 -17.84 2.91 -15.35
N GLN A 106 -17.91 1.66 -14.89
CA GLN A 106 -16.79 0.93 -14.31
C GLN A 106 -15.62 0.85 -15.29
N LYS A 107 -15.87 0.46 -16.54
CA LYS A 107 -14.85 0.39 -17.59
C LYS A 107 -14.20 1.75 -17.88
N ASN A 108 -14.99 2.83 -17.90
CA ASN A 108 -14.47 4.17 -18.11
C ASN A 108 -13.58 4.61 -16.94
N MET A 109 -14.03 4.38 -15.70
CA MET A 109 -13.23 4.67 -14.50
C MET A 109 -11.92 3.88 -14.49
N TRP A 110 -11.98 2.59 -14.83
CA TRP A 110 -10.78 1.76 -14.97
C TRP A 110 -9.79 2.35 -15.96
N GLY A 111 -10.24 2.72 -17.15
CA GLY A 111 -9.39 3.38 -18.13
C GLY A 111 -8.69 4.63 -17.60
N LYS A 112 -9.41 5.48 -16.84
CA LYS A 112 -8.83 6.68 -16.22
C LYS A 112 -7.78 6.33 -15.16
N ILE A 113 -8.01 5.30 -14.34
CA ILE A 113 -7.06 4.83 -13.34
C ILE A 113 -5.78 4.34 -14.04
N VAL A 114 -5.91 3.54 -15.07
CA VAL A 114 -4.77 3.05 -15.87
C VAL A 114 -4.00 4.21 -16.49
N GLN A 115 -4.67 5.19 -17.10
CA GLN A 115 -4.02 6.39 -17.63
C GLN A 115 -3.22 7.13 -16.55
N SER A 116 -3.84 7.38 -15.38
CA SER A 116 -3.19 8.08 -14.27
C SER A 116 -1.98 7.31 -13.74
N LYS A 117 -2.07 5.98 -13.65
CA LYS A 117 -0.96 5.12 -13.24
C LYS A 117 0.22 5.27 -14.22
N ILE A 118 -0.01 5.17 -15.53
CA ILE A 118 1.03 5.28 -16.55
C ILE A 118 1.65 6.68 -16.54
N MET A 119 0.85 7.72 -16.37
CA MET A 119 1.34 9.10 -16.26
C MET A 119 2.21 9.29 -15.02
N GLY A 120 1.83 8.67 -13.89
CA GLY A 120 2.66 8.66 -12.67
C GLY A 120 4.00 7.97 -12.89
N GLN A 121 4.03 6.82 -13.58
CA GLN A 121 5.25 6.12 -13.94
C GLN A 121 6.16 6.98 -14.85
N ALA A 122 5.57 7.66 -15.83
CA ALA A 122 6.32 8.58 -16.70
C ALA A 122 6.95 9.73 -15.88
N ALA A 123 6.19 10.31 -14.94
CA ALA A 123 6.71 11.39 -14.08
C ALA A 123 7.86 10.91 -13.18
N VAL A 124 7.82 9.67 -12.69
CA VAL A 124 8.94 9.10 -11.91
C VAL A 124 10.20 8.99 -12.75
N LEU A 125 10.11 8.49 -13.99
CA LEU A 125 11.28 8.42 -14.88
C LEU A 125 11.87 9.82 -15.14
N ASP A 126 11.01 10.80 -15.43
CA ASP A 126 11.45 12.20 -15.65
C ASP A 126 12.17 12.76 -14.41
N GLN A 127 11.62 12.56 -13.21
CA GLN A 127 12.24 13.04 -11.95
C GLN A 127 13.60 12.41 -11.67
N LEU A 128 13.79 11.17 -12.11
CA LEU A 128 15.05 10.45 -11.98
C LEU A 128 16.03 10.72 -13.12
N GLY A 129 15.63 11.51 -14.13
CA GLY A 129 16.45 11.77 -15.32
C GLY A 129 16.62 10.53 -16.21
N ILE A 130 15.67 9.59 -16.16
CA ILE A 130 15.71 8.34 -16.92
C ILE A 130 14.85 8.49 -18.18
N ASP A 131 15.40 8.14 -19.33
CA ASP A 131 14.66 8.14 -20.60
C ASP A 131 13.49 7.14 -20.58
N GLY A 132 12.43 7.42 -21.37
CA GLY A 132 11.26 6.55 -21.50
C GLY A 132 9.94 7.20 -21.09
N GLY A 133 9.97 8.29 -20.33
CA GLY A 133 8.74 9.00 -19.90
C GLY A 133 7.85 9.43 -21.08
N GLY A 134 8.45 9.83 -22.21
CA GLY A 134 7.74 10.16 -23.46
C GLY A 134 6.95 8.98 -24.03
N ASN A 135 7.55 7.80 -24.09
CA ASN A 135 6.92 6.57 -24.56
C ASN A 135 5.73 6.18 -23.68
N LEU A 136 5.89 6.24 -22.36
CA LEU A 136 4.82 5.96 -21.40
C LEU A 136 3.65 6.91 -21.58
N ARG A 137 3.89 8.21 -21.76
CA ARG A 137 2.80 9.18 -22.08
C ARG A 137 2.12 8.86 -23.40
N GLY A 138 2.85 8.37 -24.39
CA GLY A 138 2.29 7.85 -25.65
C GLY A 138 1.38 6.66 -25.44
N LEU A 139 1.76 5.72 -24.59
CA LEU A 139 0.93 4.58 -24.20
C LEU A 139 -0.31 5.02 -23.42
N ALA A 140 -0.19 5.95 -22.48
CA ALA A 140 -1.33 6.47 -21.72
C ALA A 140 -2.45 7.01 -22.61
N LYS A 141 -2.12 7.68 -23.72
CA LYS A 141 -3.09 8.18 -24.71
C LYS A 141 -3.83 7.08 -25.46
N GLN A 142 -3.26 5.86 -25.53
CA GLN A 142 -3.85 4.72 -26.22
C GLN A 142 -4.85 3.95 -25.35
N VAL A 143 -4.86 4.18 -24.03
CA VAL A 143 -5.77 3.49 -23.12
C VAL A 143 -7.22 3.81 -23.47
N ARG A 144 -8.01 2.77 -23.70
CA ARG A 144 -9.44 2.84 -23.96
C ARG A 144 -10.24 2.32 -22.76
N SER A 145 -11.54 2.52 -22.78
CA SER A 145 -12.47 2.04 -21.76
C SER A 145 -12.23 0.56 -21.42
N GLY A 146 -11.92 0.24 -20.17
CA GLY A 146 -11.66 -1.14 -19.72
C GLY A 146 -10.29 -1.69 -20.04
N ASP A 147 -9.43 -0.94 -20.74
CA ASP A 147 -8.06 -1.34 -21.15
C ASP A 147 -7.99 -2.75 -21.78
N LEU A 148 -8.91 -3.06 -22.70
CA LEU A 148 -9.03 -4.39 -23.32
C LEU A 148 -7.76 -4.84 -24.05
N THR A 149 -6.93 -3.91 -24.49
CA THR A 149 -5.66 -4.17 -25.18
C THR A 149 -4.47 -4.30 -24.23
N ASN A 150 -4.71 -4.27 -22.93
CA ASN A 150 -3.70 -4.40 -21.86
C ASN A 150 -2.53 -3.41 -22.04
N ILE A 151 -2.86 -2.15 -22.27
CA ILE A 151 -1.86 -1.07 -22.33
C ILE A 151 -1.15 -0.93 -20.98
N GLU A 152 -1.87 -1.18 -19.86
CA GLU A 152 -1.28 -1.19 -18.52
C GLU A 152 -0.09 -2.15 -18.43
N GLY A 153 -0.27 -3.39 -18.88
CA GLY A 153 0.80 -4.40 -18.83
C GLY A 153 1.98 -4.06 -19.75
N ARG A 154 1.71 -3.43 -20.90
CA ARG A 154 2.76 -2.94 -21.81
C ARG A 154 3.55 -1.80 -21.16
N ALA A 155 2.85 -0.82 -20.61
CA ALA A 155 3.48 0.31 -19.93
C ALA A 155 4.26 -0.11 -18.67
N ALA A 156 3.75 -1.07 -17.90
CA ALA A 156 4.46 -1.61 -16.74
C ALA A 156 5.78 -2.28 -17.16
N ARG A 157 5.79 -3.05 -18.24
CA ARG A 157 7.02 -3.69 -18.78
C ARG A 157 8.05 -2.66 -19.19
N GLU A 158 7.61 -1.66 -19.95
CA GLU A 158 8.47 -0.53 -20.38
C GLU A 158 9.04 0.22 -19.18
N TYR A 159 8.20 0.58 -18.22
CA TYR A 159 8.59 1.29 -17.01
C TYR A 159 9.67 0.55 -16.22
N TRP A 160 9.48 -0.75 -15.95
CA TRP A 160 10.44 -1.54 -15.19
C TRP A 160 11.75 -1.72 -15.95
N HIS A 161 11.67 -1.87 -17.27
CA HIS A 161 12.86 -1.94 -18.13
C HIS A 161 13.67 -0.63 -18.06
N CYS A 162 13.02 0.52 -18.19
CA CYS A 162 13.70 1.81 -18.09
C CYS A 162 14.25 2.05 -16.67
N LEU A 163 13.46 1.79 -15.63
CA LEU A 163 13.84 2.08 -14.24
C LEU A 163 15.04 1.26 -13.77
N PHE A 164 15.17 0.02 -14.22
CA PHE A 164 16.25 -0.89 -13.87
C PHE A 164 17.20 -1.23 -15.03
N GLN A 165 17.34 -0.30 -15.99
CA GLN A 165 18.21 -0.51 -17.18
C GLN A 165 19.67 -0.82 -16.84
N THR A 166 20.16 -0.41 -15.67
CA THR A 166 21.50 -0.73 -15.18
C THR A 166 21.63 -2.12 -14.55
N ASP A 167 20.51 -2.83 -14.39
CA ASP A 167 20.43 -4.18 -13.82
C ASP A 167 19.77 -5.11 -14.87
N ALA A 168 20.60 -5.60 -15.79
CA ALA A 168 20.17 -6.38 -16.94
C ALA A 168 19.41 -7.66 -16.55
N ASP A 169 19.64 -8.19 -15.34
CA ASP A 169 19.02 -9.41 -14.85
C ASP A 169 17.70 -9.13 -14.11
N PHE A 170 17.34 -7.84 -13.92
CA PHE A 170 16.12 -7.52 -13.22
C PHE A 170 14.88 -7.77 -14.09
N HIS A 171 14.03 -8.68 -13.64
CA HIS A 171 12.68 -8.88 -14.14
C HIS A 171 11.68 -8.72 -13.02
N ARG A 172 10.65 -7.88 -13.23
CA ARG A 172 9.58 -7.72 -12.25
C ARG A 172 8.72 -8.98 -12.19
N LEU A 173 8.92 -9.76 -11.11
CA LEU A 173 8.16 -10.97 -10.81
C LEU A 173 7.43 -10.79 -9.48
N PRO A 174 6.12 -10.46 -9.51
CA PRO A 174 5.32 -10.36 -8.28
C PRO A 174 5.31 -11.68 -7.52
N GLY A 175 5.57 -11.62 -6.21
CA GLY A 175 5.58 -12.82 -5.34
C GLY A 175 6.87 -13.62 -5.33
N ASP A 176 7.92 -13.22 -6.05
CA ASP A 176 9.23 -13.91 -6.08
C ASP A 176 9.90 -13.94 -4.68
N GLY A 177 9.58 -13.00 -3.81
CA GLY A 177 10.07 -12.99 -2.43
C GLY A 177 11.57 -12.72 -2.28
N ARG A 178 12.30 -12.38 -3.34
CA ARG A 178 13.75 -12.19 -3.34
C ARG A 178 14.15 -10.79 -3.83
N GLY A 179 15.25 -10.27 -3.26
CA GLY A 179 15.91 -9.06 -3.72
C GLY A 179 14.95 -7.87 -3.88
N ARG A 180 15.07 -7.15 -5.00
CA ARG A 180 14.24 -5.96 -5.31
C ARG A 180 12.76 -6.29 -5.49
N ASN A 181 12.43 -7.49 -5.97
CA ASN A 181 11.04 -7.89 -6.12
C ASN A 181 10.31 -7.94 -4.77
N SER A 182 10.96 -8.46 -3.71
CA SER A 182 10.36 -8.48 -2.37
C SER A 182 10.16 -7.07 -1.80
N GLN A 183 11.08 -6.15 -2.03
CA GLN A 183 10.94 -4.75 -1.60
C GLN A 183 9.78 -4.05 -2.31
N LEU A 184 9.63 -4.30 -3.61
CA LEU A 184 8.51 -3.77 -4.39
C LEU A 184 7.17 -4.39 -3.95
N ASP A 185 7.12 -5.69 -3.73
CA ASP A 185 5.92 -6.37 -3.22
C ASP A 185 5.50 -5.83 -1.87
N TYR A 186 6.44 -5.65 -0.94
CA TYR A 186 6.22 -5.03 0.36
C TYR A 186 5.61 -3.62 0.22
N SER A 187 6.22 -2.77 -0.61
CA SER A 187 5.75 -1.41 -0.83
C SER A 187 4.34 -1.37 -1.46
N TYR A 188 4.08 -2.24 -2.43
CA TYR A 188 2.74 -2.36 -3.04
C TYR A 188 1.68 -2.85 -2.06
N MET A 189 2.03 -3.75 -1.14
CA MET A 189 1.07 -4.26 -0.15
C MET A 189 0.70 -3.18 0.88
N ILE A 190 1.65 -2.34 1.30
CA ILE A 190 1.36 -1.18 2.14
C ILE A 190 0.43 -0.20 1.39
N LEU A 191 0.76 0.14 0.15
CA LEU A 191 -0.06 1.03 -0.67
C LEU A 191 -1.47 0.48 -0.88
N ARG A 192 -1.60 -0.83 -1.11
CA ARG A 192 -2.89 -1.52 -1.23
C ARG A 192 -3.74 -1.36 0.03
N GLY A 193 -3.14 -1.50 1.22
CA GLY A 193 -3.85 -1.30 2.48
C GLY A 193 -4.42 0.11 2.62
N PHE A 194 -3.65 1.15 2.25
CA PHE A 194 -4.14 2.52 2.20
C PHE A 194 -5.27 2.71 1.19
N THR A 195 -5.13 2.12 0.01
CA THR A 195 -6.14 2.23 -1.04
C THR A 195 -7.47 1.61 -0.60
N ILE A 196 -7.44 0.43 0.04
CA ILE A 196 -8.64 -0.22 0.58
C ILE A 196 -9.33 0.68 1.62
N LYS A 197 -8.57 1.40 2.45
CA LYS A 197 -9.13 2.34 3.43
C LYS A 197 -9.75 3.58 2.76
N ALA A 198 -9.25 4.01 1.61
CA ALA A 198 -9.65 5.24 0.93
C ALA A 198 -10.94 5.09 0.09
N VAL A 199 -11.31 3.86 -0.29
CA VAL A 199 -12.52 3.54 -1.09
C VAL A 199 -13.65 3.03 -0.23
#